data_f87bb9ea1cd2c764d3dcfa7a2ec09902
#
_entry.id   f87bb9ea1cd2c764d3dcfa7a2ec09902
#
_cell.length_a   1.000
_cell.length_b   1.000
_cell.length_c   1.000
_cell.angle_alpha   90.00
_cell.angle_beta   90.00
_cell.angle_gamma   90.00
#
_symmetry.space_group_name_H-M   'P 1'
#
loop_
_entity.id
_entity.type
_entity.pdbx_description
1 polymer ?
#
loop_
_entity_poly.entity_id
_entity_poly.type
_entity_poly.pdbx_seq_one_letter_code
_entity_poly.pdbx_strand_id
1 'polypeptide(L)'
;IKQCLVGSEMCIRDSTMLMSYVLNSTATRHGMDRLADYYLNYTTTKYTDVTGTASKQISFAEVQIDVATDYAAEDADVTLRLFNTLSALLREKPIQEKLLKEIEYPLVHVLSRVEQNGAKIDKKKLGNHSKELGDKIADLSAQAFKIAGEEFNLDSPKQLLEILYEKQGLPVL
;
A
#
# COMPACT_ATOMS: atom_id res chain seq x y z
N ILE A 1 4.17 6.87 -5.06
CA ILE A 1 5.04 7.74 -5.92
C ILE A 1 5.37 9.08 -5.24
N LYS A 2 4.86 9.38 -4.04
CA LYS A 2 5.14 10.65 -3.32
C LYS A 2 6.51 10.73 -2.64
N GLN A 3 7.37 9.73 -2.73
CA GLN A 3 8.66 9.67 -2.02
C GLN A 3 9.91 9.73 -2.91
N CYS A 4 9.80 9.97 -4.19
CA CYS A 4 10.97 10.12 -5.04
C CYS A 4 11.37 11.60 -5.16
N LEU A 5 12.20 12.06 -4.23
CA LEU A 5 12.83 13.39 -4.28
C LEU A 5 14.05 13.47 -5.21
N VAL A 6 14.52 12.35 -5.74
CA VAL A 6 15.66 12.29 -6.67
C VAL A 6 15.12 12.09 -8.09
N GLY A 7 15.30 13.08 -8.92
CA GLY A 7 14.98 13.24 -10.33
C GLY A 7 14.16 12.14 -11.02
N SER A 8 13.02 12.52 -11.55
CA SER A 8 11.98 11.68 -12.12
C SER A 8 12.43 10.56 -13.09
N GLU A 9 13.57 10.69 -13.75
CA GLU A 9 14.07 9.67 -14.67
C GLU A 9 14.73 8.48 -13.96
N MET A 10 15.46 8.70 -12.87
CA MET A 10 16.15 7.62 -12.16
C MET A 10 15.17 6.71 -11.41
N CYS A 11 14.11 7.27 -10.83
CA CYS A 11 13.07 6.50 -10.13
C CYS A 11 12.12 5.76 -11.08
N ILE A 12 11.97 6.22 -12.32
CA ILE A 12 11.08 5.61 -13.32
C ILE A 12 11.83 4.56 -14.14
N ARG A 13 13.07 4.83 -14.55
CA ARG A 13 13.85 3.89 -15.38
C ARG A 13 14.46 2.72 -14.61
N ASP A 14 14.76 2.93 -13.34
CA ASP A 14 15.56 2.00 -12.55
C ASP A 14 14.89 1.69 -11.20
N SER A 15 13.55 1.53 -11.22
CA SER A 15 12.80 1.22 -9.99
C SER A 15 13.28 -0.08 -9.36
N THR A 16 14.01 0.01 -8.26
CA THR A 16 14.46 -1.14 -7.48
C THR A 16 13.30 -1.99 -6.97
N MET A 17 12.13 -1.37 -6.75
CA MET A 17 10.90 -2.06 -6.42
C MET A 17 10.46 -3.01 -7.54
N LEU A 18 10.41 -2.53 -8.80
CA LEU A 18 10.04 -3.34 -9.95
C LEU A 18 11.08 -4.43 -10.24
N MET A 19 12.37 -4.09 -10.11
CA MET A 19 13.46 -5.07 -10.27
C MET A 19 13.31 -6.23 -9.29
N SER A 20 13.08 -5.95 -8.02
CA SER A 20 12.86 -6.97 -7.00
C SER A 20 11.58 -7.76 -7.23
N TYR A 21 10.49 -7.11 -7.65
CA TYR A 21 9.23 -7.77 -7.94
C TYR A 21 9.37 -8.78 -9.08
N VAL A 22 10.03 -8.39 -10.17
CA VAL A 22 10.27 -9.28 -11.32
C VAL A 22 11.23 -10.41 -10.97
N LEU A 23 12.24 -10.17 -10.11
CA LEU A 23 13.14 -11.21 -9.64
C LEU A 23 12.43 -12.28 -8.80
N ASN A 24 11.61 -11.86 -7.85
CA ASN A 24 10.83 -12.75 -7.00
C ASN A 24 9.69 -11.98 -6.31
N SER A 25 8.49 -12.07 -6.85
CA SER A 25 7.31 -11.32 -6.38
C SER A 25 6.86 -11.66 -4.96
N THR A 26 7.29 -12.79 -4.41
CA THR A 26 6.87 -13.28 -3.08
C THR A 26 7.95 -13.21 -2.02
N ALA A 27 9.19 -12.83 -2.37
CA ALA A 27 10.32 -12.86 -1.43
C ALA A 27 10.17 -11.90 -0.26
N THR A 28 9.66 -10.70 -0.52
CA THR A 28 9.49 -9.64 0.49
C THR A 28 8.44 -8.62 0.06
N ARG A 29 8.15 -7.66 0.94
CA ARG A 29 7.51 -6.40 0.53
C ARG A 29 8.55 -5.55 -0.18
N HIS A 30 8.27 -5.14 -1.43
CA HIS A 30 9.26 -4.51 -2.32
C HIS A 30 9.53 -3.03 -2.00
N GLY A 31 9.29 -2.56 -0.77
CA GLY A 31 9.69 -1.24 -0.30
C GLY A 31 11.18 -1.18 0.02
N MET A 32 11.80 -0.01 -0.16
CA MET A 32 13.24 0.22 -0.05
C MET A 32 13.84 -0.33 1.26
N ASP A 33 13.22 -0.05 2.42
CA ASP A 33 13.71 -0.53 3.72
C ASP A 33 13.82 -2.05 3.79
N ARG A 34 12.80 -2.75 3.25
CA ARG A 34 12.78 -4.22 3.21
C ARG A 34 13.76 -4.79 2.21
N LEU A 35 13.96 -4.10 1.10
CA LEU A 35 14.97 -4.49 0.12
C LEU A 35 16.39 -4.28 0.65
N ALA A 36 16.63 -3.19 1.37
CA ALA A 36 17.90 -2.93 2.02
C ALA A 36 18.26 -4.01 3.05
N ASP A 37 17.30 -4.37 3.89
CA ASP A 37 17.46 -5.45 4.87
C ASP A 37 17.75 -6.79 4.16
N TYR A 38 16.94 -7.16 3.15
CA TYR A 38 17.00 -8.44 2.47
C TYR A 38 18.24 -8.62 1.56
N TYR A 39 18.58 -7.62 0.74
CA TYR A 39 19.64 -7.72 -0.26
C TYR A 39 20.99 -7.13 0.18
N LEU A 40 20.96 -6.16 1.09
CA LEU A 40 22.18 -5.46 1.54
C LEU A 40 22.55 -5.77 2.99
N ASN A 41 21.69 -6.47 3.74
CA ASN A 41 21.80 -6.65 5.19
C ASN A 41 22.02 -5.30 5.90
N TYR A 42 21.26 -4.29 5.51
CA TYR A 42 21.39 -2.92 5.98
C TYR A 42 20.03 -2.41 6.47
N THR A 43 20.02 -1.89 7.70
CA THR A 43 18.83 -1.30 8.31
C THR A 43 18.83 0.20 8.08
N THR A 44 17.84 0.70 7.34
CA THR A 44 17.67 2.11 7.01
C THR A 44 17.05 2.90 8.16
N THR A 45 17.29 4.20 8.18
CA THR A 45 16.56 5.16 9.02
C THR A 45 15.10 5.23 8.56
N LYS A 46 14.13 5.02 9.46
CA LYS A 46 12.72 5.07 9.08
C LYS A 46 12.21 6.51 9.01
N TYR A 47 11.27 6.75 8.13
CA TYR A 47 10.58 8.05 8.03
C TYR A 47 10.04 8.52 9.38
N THR A 48 9.52 7.60 10.19
CA THR A 48 9.00 7.88 11.54
C THR A 48 10.08 8.26 12.57
N ASP A 49 11.33 7.89 12.32
CA ASP A 49 12.44 8.24 13.22
C ASP A 49 12.81 9.72 13.06
N VAL A 50 12.60 10.28 11.86
CA VAL A 50 12.87 11.70 11.58
C VAL A 50 11.65 12.59 11.73
N THR A 51 10.42 12.09 11.54
CA THR A 51 9.18 12.88 11.62
C THR A 51 8.38 12.63 12.90
N GLY A 52 8.71 11.61 13.69
CA GLY A 52 7.91 11.18 14.83
C GLY A 52 6.73 10.29 14.43
N THR A 53 5.93 9.88 15.42
CA THR A 53 4.82 8.94 15.25
C THR A 53 3.50 9.47 15.79
N ALA A 54 2.38 9.00 15.26
CA ALA A 54 1.03 9.28 15.71
C ALA A 54 0.74 10.79 15.88
N SER A 55 0.22 11.20 17.05
CA SER A 55 -0.15 12.59 17.32
C SER A 55 1.03 13.58 17.40
N LYS A 56 2.26 13.07 17.47
CA LYS A 56 3.49 13.87 17.50
C LYS A 56 4.20 13.93 16.14
N GLN A 57 3.60 13.37 15.10
CA GLN A 57 4.20 13.38 13.78
C GLN A 57 4.13 14.78 13.16
N ILE A 58 5.30 15.28 12.75
CA ILE A 58 5.44 16.54 12.02
C ILE A 58 5.53 16.30 10.53
N SER A 59 5.29 17.33 9.73
CA SER A 59 5.57 17.28 8.29
C SER A 59 7.08 17.18 8.04
N PHE A 60 7.48 16.48 6.98
CA PHE A 60 8.92 16.43 6.60
C PHE A 60 9.50 17.82 6.32
N ALA A 61 8.68 18.77 5.90
CA ALA A 61 9.08 20.18 5.71
C ALA A 61 9.46 20.90 7.03
N GLU A 62 9.08 20.35 8.17
CA GLU A 62 9.36 20.88 9.51
C GLU A 62 10.56 20.18 10.18
N VAL A 63 11.11 19.13 9.54
CA VAL A 63 12.32 18.44 10.02
C VAL A 63 13.52 19.35 9.87
N GLN A 64 14.42 19.35 10.85
CA GLN A 64 15.66 20.10 10.77
C GLN A 64 16.48 19.70 9.53
N ILE A 65 17.07 20.71 8.86
CA ILE A 65 17.75 20.51 7.58
C ILE A 65 18.86 19.46 7.65
N ASP A 66 19.66 19.45 8.69
CA ASP A 66 20.76 18.48 8.85
C ASP A 66 20.22 17.04 8.93
N VAL A 67 19.18 16.81 9.73
CA VAL A 67 18.52 15.52 9.87
C VAL A 67 17.86 15.08 8.55
N ALA A 68 17.18 16.02 7.88
CA ALA A 68 16.55 15.76 6.60
C ALA A 68 17.57 15.45 5.50
N THR A 69 18.74 16.10 5.55
CA THR A 69 19.85 15.88 4.61
C THR A 69 20.44 14.49 4.77
N ASP A 70 20.74 14.07 6.00
CA ASP A 70 21.27 12.75 6.28
C ASP A 70 20.29 11.66 5.85
N TYR A 71 19.00 11.81 6.16
CA TYR A 71 17.95 10.90 5.73
C TYR A 71 17.85 10.79 4.20
N ALA A 72 17.82 11.93 3.50
CA ALA A 72 17.71 11.95 2.05
C ALA A 72 18.97 11.40 1.35
N ALA A 73 20.16 11.65 1.93
CA ALA A 73 21.41 11.11 1.42
C ALA A 73 21.48 9.58 1.59
N GLU A 74 21.03 9.05 2.74
CA GLU A 74 20.91 7.62 2.98
C GLU A 74 19.96 6.95 1.97
N ASP A 75 18.78 7.52 1.75
CA ASP A 75 17.81 7.03 0.76
C ASP A 75 18.42 6.93 -0.64
N ALA A 76 19.21 7.92 -1.05
CA ALA A 76 19.87 7.94 -2.35
C ALA A 76 20.98 6.89 -2.45
N ASP A 77 21.83 6.76 -1.43
CA ASP A 77 22.92 5.76 -1.39
C ASP A 77 22.36 4.34 -1.40
N VAL A 78 21.38 4.05 -0.54
CA VAL A 78 20.73 2.74 -0.44
C VAL A 78 20.05 2.37 -1.75
N THR A 79 19.37 3.31 -2.40
CA THR A 79 18.74 3.08 -3.71
C THR A 79 19.77 2.70 -4.76
N LEU A 80 20.91 3.39 -4.83
CA LEU A 80 21.99 3.09 -5.78
C LEU A 80 22.62 1.71 -5.50
N ARG A 81 22.87 1.38 -4.25
CA ARG A 81 23.40 0.07 -3.84
C ARG A 81 22.44 -1.06 -4.20
N LEU A 82 21.13 -0.87 -3.95
CA LEU A 82 20.09 -1.80 -4.35
C LEU A 82 20.04 -1.98 -5.87
N PHE A 83 20.08 -0.88 -6.63
CA PHE A 83 20.11 -0.93 -8.09
C PHE A 83 21.28 -1.77 -8.61
N ASN A 84 22.49 -1.56 -8.09
CA ASN A 84 23.67 -2.32 -8.49
C ASN A 84 23.53 -3.81 -8.19
N THR A 85 23.06 -4.14 -6.99
CA THR A 85 22.86 -5.54 -6.56
C THR A 85 21.79 -6.24 -7.39
N LEU A 86 20.63 -5.61 -7.55
CA LEU A 86 19.50 -6.19 -8.30
C LEU A 86 19.81 -6.29 -9.79
N SER A 87 20.54 -5.33 -10.35
CA SER A 87 21.01 -5.39 -11.75
C SER A 87 21.93 -6.57 -11.99
N ALA A 88 22.83 -6.89 -11.05
CA ALA A 88 23.68 -8.07 -11.16
C ALA A 88 22.86 -9.37 -11.17
N LEU A 89 21.87 -9.48 -10.27
CA LEU A 89 20.98 -10.64 -10.20
C LEU A 89 20.09 -10.79 -11.44
N LEU A 90 19.63 -9.68 -12.02
CA LEU A 90 18.78 -9.70 -13.23
C LEU A 90 19.58 -10.16 -14.47
N ARG A 91 20.86 -9.80 -14.59
CA ARG A 91 21.72 -10.27 -15.70
C ARG A 91 21.83 -11.79 -15.77
N GLU A 92 21.72 -12.47 -14.63
CA GLU A 92 21.71 -13.94 -14.55
C GLU A 92 20.34 -14.54 -14.96
N LYS A 93 19.31 -13.70 -15.15
CA LYS A 93 17.93 -14.10 -15.46
C LYS A 93 17.39 -13.34 -16.69
N PRO A 94 17.84 -13.70 -17.90
CA PRO A 94 17.56 -12.92 -19.10
C PRO A 94 16.06 -12.78 -19.44
N ILE A 95 15.22 -13.74 -19.05
CA ILE A 95 13.78 -13.66 -19.28
C ILE A 95 13.17 -12.57 -18.38
N GLN A 96 13.54 -12.52 -17.10
CA GLN A 96 13.10 -11.49 -16.16
C GLN A 96 13.63 -10.10 -16.53
N GLU A 97 14.89 -10.02 -16.96
CA GLU A 97 15.48 -8.77 -17.41
C GLU A 97 14.74 -8.22 -18.64
N LYS A 98 14.40 -9.10 -19.60
CA LYS A 98 13.60 -8.73 -20.77
C LYS A 98 12.19 -8.25 -20.37
N LEU A 99 11.51 -8.98 -19.49
CA LEU A 99 10.19 -8.60 -18.96
C LEU A 99 10.23 -7.19 -18.33
N LEU A 100 11.23 -6.93 -17.48
CA LEU A 100 11.42 -5.65 -16.84
C LEU A 100 11.57 -4.50 -17.85
N LYS A 101 12.46 -4.68 -18.85
CA LYS A 101 12.79 -3.65 -19.84
C LYS A 101 11.69 -3.40 -20.88
N GLU A 102 11.01 -4.46 -21.32
CA GLU A 102 10.05 -4.39 -22.44
C GLU A 102 8.61 -4.15 -21.97
N ILE A 103 8.27 -4.52 -20.73
CA ILE A 103 6.92 -4.40 -20.21
C ILE A 103 6.86 -3.49 -18.98
N GLU A 104 7.54 -3.83 -17.89
CA GLU A 104 7.33 -3.14 -16.60
C GLU A 104 7.76 -1.65 -16.65
N TYR A 105 8.92 -1.35 -17.21
CA TYR A 105 9.38 0.03 -17.31
C TYR A 105 8.51 0.89 -18.24
N PRO A 106 8.17 0.46 -19.48
CA PRO A 106 7.25 1.21 -20.32
C PRO A 106 5.86 1.39 -19.70
N LEU A 107 5.37 0.39 -18.96
CA LEU A 107 4.06 0.43 -18.32
C LEU A 107 3.93 1.57 -17.28
N VAL A 108 5.02 1.96 -16.60
CA VAL A 108 5.02 3.07 -15.65
C VAL A 108 4.52 4.37 -16.30
N HIS A 109 4.98 4.67 -17.51
CA HIS A 109 4.54 5.87 -18.26
C HIS A 109 3.07 5.79 -18.67
N VAL A 110 2.61 4.59 -19.05
CA VAL A 110 1.20 4.37 -19.42
C VAL A 110 0.30 4.58 -18.20
N LEU A 111 0.64 3.96 -17.07
CA LEU A 111 -0.13 4.08 -15.83
C LEU A 111 -0.12 5.52 -15.31
N SER A 112 1.02 6.21 -15.35
CA SER A 112 1.09 7.63 -14.97
C SER A 112 0.12 8.49 -15.79
N ARG A 113 0.03 8.24 -17.10
CA ARG A 113 -0.92 8.96 -17.97
C ARG A 113 -2.37 8.61 -17.66
N VAL A 114 -2.67 7.33 -17.38
CA VAL A 114 -4.01 6.89 -16.97
C VAL A 114 -4.43 7.56 -15.66
N GLU A 115 -3.52 7.61 -14.68
CA GLU A 115 -3.77 8.27 -13.40
C GLU A 115 -3.98 9.79 -13.55
N GLN A 116 -3.19 10.45 -14.40
CA GLN A 116 -3.36 11.89 -14.68
C GLN A 116 -4.69 12.21 -15.37
N ASN A 117 -5.12 11.37 -16.30
CA ASN A 117 -6.42 11.52 -16.96
C ASN A 117 -7.57 11.29 -15.99
N GLY A 118 -7.39 10.43 -15.02
CA GLY A 118 -8.40 10.05 -14.04
C GLY A 118 -9.59 9.32 -14.64
N ALA A 119 -10.59 9.07 -13.80
CA ALA A 119 -11.85 8.47 -14.19
C ALA A 119 -13.00 9.42 -13.87
N LYS A 120 -13.94 9.59 -14.82
CA LYS A 120 -15.13 10.41 -14.61
C LYS A 120 -16.14 9.63 -13.78
N ILE A 121 -16.50 10.21 -12.64
CA ILE A 121 -17.51 9.64 -11.73
C ILE A 121 -18.85 10.32 -11.97
N ASP A 122 -19.89 9.53 -12.18
CA ASP A 122 -21.29 10.00 -12.18
C ASP A 122 -21.77 10.17 -10.73
N LYS A 123 -21.64 11.40 -10.21
CA LYS A 123 -22.02 11.73 -8.83
C LYS A 123 -23.50 11.48 -8.55
N LYS A 124 -24.38 11.69 -9.56
CA LYS A 124 -25.83 11.51 -9.39
C LYS A 124 -26.16 10.01 -9.25
N LYS A 125 -25.59 9.18 -10.11
CA LYS A 125 -25.76 7.72 -10.04
C LYS A 125 -25.21 7.16 -8.74
N LEU A 126 -24.03 7.60 -8.32
CA LEU A 126 -23.41 7.19 -7.06
C LEU A 126 -24.27 7.60 -5.85
N GLY A 127 -24.82 8.83 -5.85
CA GLY A 127 -25.72 9.30 -4.81
C GLY A 127 -27.03 8.48 -4.73
N ASN A 128 -27.60 8.12 -5.88
CA ASN A 128 -28.79 7.28 -5.93
C ASN A 128 -28.49 5.86 -5.39
N HIS A 129 -27.37 5.26 -5.78
CA HIS A 129 -26.95 3.95 -5.25
C HIS A 129 -26.67 4.00 -3.74
N SER A 130 -26.03 5.07 -3.26
CA SER A 130 -25.78 5.25 -1.81
C SER A 130 -27.09 5.29 -1.02
N LYS A 131 -28.09 6.00 -1.53
CA LYS A 131 -29.41 6.06 -0.90
C LYS A 131 -30.11 4.69 -0.91
N GLU A 132 -30.16 4.03 -2.08
CA GLU A 132 -30.76 2.70 -2.23
C GLU A 132 -30.10 1.66 -1.29
N LEU A 133 -28.78 1.69 -1.18
CA LEU A 133 -28.06 0.80 -0.27
C LEU A 133 -28.34 1.15 1.19
N GLY A 134 -28.40 2.45 1.53
CA GLY A 134 -28.76 2.87 2.88
C GLY A 134 -30.16 2.41 3.30
N ASP A 135 -31.15 2.56 2.42
CA ASP A 135 -32.51 2.10 2.67
C ASP A 135 -32.56 0.56 2.85
N LYS A 136 -31.84 -0.21 2.02
CA LYS A 136 -31.73 -1.67 2.16
C LYS A 136 -31.03 -2.10 3.43
N ILE A 137 -29.94 -1.42 3.82
CA ILE A 137 -29.23 -1.71 5.08
C ILE A 137 -30.16 -1.45 6.26
N ALA A 138 -30.91 -0.35 6.28
CA ALA A 138 -31.84 -0.05 7.36
C ALA A 138 -32.94 -1.11 7.48
N ASP A 139 -33.52 -1.55 6.36
CA ASP A 139 -34.55 -2.59 6.34
C ASP A 139 -34.01 -3.96 6.81
N LEU A 140 -32.85 -4.37 6.31
CA LEU A 140 -32.21 -5.62 6.73
C LEU A 140 -31.78 -5.61 8.20
N SER A 141 -31.30 -4.47 8.70
CA SER A 141 -30.97 -4.30 10.11
C SER A 141 -32.22 -4.44 11.00
N ALA A 142 -33.32 -3.81 10.61
CA ALA A 142 -34.59 -3.93 11.32
C ALA A 142 -35.10 -5.40 11.34
N GLN A 143 -34.98 -6.10 10.21
CA GLN A 143 -35.33 -7.52 10.15
C GLN A 143 -34.44 -8.37 11.07
N ALA A 144 -33.14 -8.12 11.08
CA ALA A 144 -32.17 -8.83 11.94
C ALA A 144 -32.49 -8.60 13.42
N PHE A 145 -32.76 -7.37 13.84
CA PHE A 145 -33.14 -7.03 15.22
C PHE A 145 -34.47 -7.68 15.63
N LYS A 146 -35.43 -7.70 14.72
CA LYS A 146 -36.70 -8.39 14.97
C LYS A 146 -36.51 -9.91 15.19
N ILE A 147 -35.63 -10.55 14.44
CA ILE A 147 -35.31 -11.99 14.60
C ILE A 147 -34.52 -12.21 15.87
N ALA A 148 -33.55 -11.35 16.18
CA ALA A 148 -32.75 -11.46 17.40
C ALA A 148 -33.54 -11.14 18.68
N GLY A 149 -34.60 -10.35 18.58
CA GLY A 149 -35.40 -9.90 19.71
C GLY A 149 -34.82 -8.65 20.42
N GLU A 150 -33.67 -8.16 19.98
CA GLU A 150 -33.00 -7.00 20.53
C GLU A 150 -32.12 -6.29 19.47
N GLU A 151 -31.79 -5.04 19.74
CA GLU A 151 -30.84 -4.26 18.93
C GLU A 151 -29.39 -4.54 19.38
N PHE A 152 -28.48 -4.71 18.43
CA PHE A 152 -27.06 -4.92 18.68
C PHE A 152 -26.22 -4.41 17.51
N ASN A 153 -24.92 -4.30 17.68
CA ASN A 153 -24.03 -3.88 16.60
C ASN A 153 -23.74 -5.04 15.64
N LEU A 154 -24.37 -5.01 14.45
CA LEU A 154 -24.21 -6.00 13.38
C LEU A 154 -22.76 -6.09 12.84
N ASP A 155 -21.96 -5.04 12.99
CA ASP A 155 -20.54 -5.03 12.60
C ASP A 155 -19.61 -5.57 13.69
N SER A 156 -20.15 -5.96 14.85
CA SER A 156 -19.37 -6.52 15.95
C SER A 156 -19.40 -8.05 15.93
N PRO A 157 -18.30 -8.74 15.54
CA PRO A 157 -18.23 -10.20 15.56
C PRO A 157 -18.52 -10.79 16.95
N LYS A 158 -18.14 -10.07 18.03
CA LYS A 158 -18.40 -10.49 19.41
C LYS A 158 -19.89 -10.51 19.74
N GLN A 159 -20.63 -9.44 19.39
CA GLN A 159 -22.06 -9.37 19.63
C GLN A 159 -22.83 -10.35 18.75
N LEU A 160 -22.39 -10.51 17.48
CA LEU A 160 -22.96 -11.54 16.60
C LEU A 160 -22.81 -12.95 17.20
N LEU A 161 -21.63 -13.27 17.73
CA LEU A 161 -21.38 -14.56 18.38
C LEU A 161 -22.34 -14.79 19.55
N GLU A 162 -22.48 -13.78 20.44
CA GLU A 162 -23.40 -13.84 21.60
C GLU A 162 -24.85 -14.06 21.14
N ILE A 163 -25.33 -13.30 20.16
CA ILE A 163 -26.69 -13.42 19.64
C ILE A 163 -26.93 -14.80 19.01
N LEU A 164 -26.04 -15.23 18.09
CA LEU A 164 -26.27 -16.45 17.31
C LEU A 164 -26.07 -17.72 18.10
N TYR A 165 -25.02 -17.82 18.90
CA TYR A 165 -24.64 -19.06 19.57
C TYR A 165 -25.11 -19.14 21.03
N GLU A 166 -25.04 -18.02 21.77
CA GLU A 166 -25.41 -18.05 23.18
C GLU A 166 -26.93 -17.86 23.40
N LYS A 167 -27.54 -16.87 22.68
CA LYS A 167 -28.97 -16.56 22.86
C LYS A 167 -29.88 -17.39 21.95
N GLN A 168 -29.55 -17.58 20.69
CA GLN A 168 -30.35 -18.36 19.74
C GLN A 168 -29.98 -19.85 19.72
N GLY A 169 -28.83 -20.22 20.29
CA GLY A 169 -28.42 -21.63 20.43
C GLY A 169 -28.12 -22.34 19.11
N LEU A 170 -27.64 -21.60 18.10
CA LEU A 170 -27.23 -22.20 16.84
C LEU A 170 -26.03 -23.13 17.04
N PRO A 171 -25.99 -24.30 16.37
CA PRO A 171 -24.86 -25.22 16.50
C PRO A 171 -23.58 -24.57 15.88
N VAL A 172 -22.47 -24.71 16.61
CA VAL A 172 -21.16 -24.38 16.09
C VAL A 172 -20.74 -25.48 15.13
N LEU A 173 -20.47 -25.11 13.87
CA LEU A 173 -20.02 -26.03 12.81
C LEU A 173 -18.53 -26.25 12.86
#